data_9849449073c07c0ee823eb29de0e2eb4
#
_entry.id   9849449073c07c0ee823eb29de0e2eb4
#
_cell.length_a   1.000
_cell.length_b   1.000
_cell.length_c   1.000
_cell.angle_alpha   90.00
_cell.angle_beta   90.00
_cell.angle_gamma   90.00
#
_symmetry.space_group_name_H-M   'P 1'
#
loop_
_entity.id
_entity.type
_entity.pdbx_description
1 polymer ?
#
loop_
_entity_poly.entity_id
_entity_poly.type
_entity_poly.pdbx_seq_one_letter_code
_entity_poly.pdbx_strand_id
1 'polypeptide(L)'
;SGAPMITDVYPAAGVSREELLMKAYAIESKSEHPLAKAVIAGVENEESLLAKAKLLGTVEDFSAVPGSGLAGSLGGTGIYGGNAGFIENVLGKEGEPAVNALNEAVKVADSFSEEGKTALFFAEKDRLLGIIAVADVIKTDSPEAIRQLKNMGIHVVMLTGDNEKTARTIGTQAGVDEVIAGVLPDEKAEAVGRFKSRGKV
;
A
#
# COMPACT_ATOMS: atom_id res chain seq x y z
N SER A 1 0.93 13.51 -7.66
CA SER A 1 0.70 12.21 -7.03
C SER A 1 1.13 12.28 -5.58
N GLY A 2 0.27 11.88 -4.65
CA GLY A 2 0.62 11.73 -3.25
C GLY A 2 1.61 10.57 -3.08
N ALA A 3 2.40 10.57 -2.00
CA ALA A 3 3.14 9.39 -1.60
C ALA A 3 2.14 8.36 -1.03
N PRO A 4 2.32 7.05 -1.28
CA PRO A 4 1.47 6.02 -0.69
C PRO A 4 1.56 6.09 0.84
N MET A 5 0.42 5.84 1.51
CA MET A 5 0.29 5.86 2.98
C MET A 5 -0.46 4.63 3.46
N ILE A 6 -0.23 4.24 4.72
CA ILE A 6 -1.08 3.23 5.37
C ILE A 6 -2.49 3.81 5.50
N THR A 7 -3.48 3.07 5.01
CA THR A 7 -4.90 3.42 5.14
C THR A 7 -5.62 2.54 6.15
N ASP A 8 -5.25 1.26 6.24
CA ASP A 8 -5.88 0.29 7.14
C ASP A 8 -4.85 -0.69 7.68
N VAL A 9 -5.11 -1.18 8.88
CA VAL A 9 -4.31 -2.22 9.54
C VAL A 9 -5.27 -3.28 10.07
N TYR A 10 -5.13 -4.51 9.59
CA TYR A 10 -5.96 -5.64 9.98
C TYR A 10 -5.08 -6.75 10.59
N PRO A 11 -4.92 -6.79 11.92
CA PRO A 11 -4.18 -7.84 12.60
C PRO A 11 -4.93 -9.18 12.53
N ALA A 12 -4.19 -10.27 12.43
CA ALA A 12 -4.75 -11.61 12.58
C ALA A 12 -5.18 -11.87 14.04
N ALA A 13 -6.01 -12.90 14.24
CA ALA A 13 -6.47 -13.26 15.57
C ALA A 13 -5.28 -13.50 16.53
N GLY A 14 -5.32 -12.87 17.69
CA GLY A 14 -4.26 -12.96 18.71
C GLY A 14 -3.02 -12.10 18.46
N VAL A 15 -3.03 -11.27 17.40
CA VAL A 15 -1.98 -10.31 17.09
C VAL A 15 -2.50 -8.90 17.37
N SER A 16 -1.71 -8.08 18.05
CA SER A 16 -2.07 -6.67 18.23
C SER A 16 -1.70 -5.81 17.01
N ARG A 17 -2.39 -4.67 16.86
CA ARG A 17 -2.02 -3.67 15.83
C ARG A 17 -0.55 -3.24 15.96
N GLU A 18 -0.09 -3.00 17.19
CA GLU A 18 1.29 -2.62 17.47
C GLU A 18 2.27 -3.70 17.02
N GLU A 19 2.01 -4.96 17.36
CA GLU A 19 2.86 -6.09 16.99
C GLU A 19 3.00 -6.20 15.48
N LEU A 20 1.90 -6.15 14.74
CA LEU A 20 1.90 -6.20 13.27
C LEU A 20 2.73 -5.05 12.69
N LEU A 21 2.48 -3.81 13.13
CA LEU A 21 3.19 -2.64 12.61
C LEU A 21 4.69 -2.64 12.92
N MET A 22 5.07 -3.04 14.15
CA MET A 22 6.48 -3.10 14.54
C MET A 22 7.26 -4.13 13.71
N LYS A 23 6.69 -5.30 13.48
CA LYS A 23 7.32 -6.37 12.70
C LYS A 23 7.32 -6.06 11.21
N ALA A 24 6.27 -5.46 10.69
CA ALA A 24 6.23 -4.94 9.32
C ALA A 24 7.32 -3.87 9.11
N TYR A 25 7.45 -2.91 10.03
CA TYR A 25 8.51 -1.91 10.01
C TYR A 25 9.90 -2.55 9.95
N ALA A 26 10.14 -3.57 10.78
CA ALA A 26 11.45 -4.21 10.85
C ALA A 26 11.87 -4.80 9.48
N ILE A 27 10.99 -5.53 8.79
CA ILE A 27 11.32 -6.14 7.51
C ILE A 27 11.31 -5.13 6.37
N GLU A 28 10.34 -4.21 6.33
CA GLU A 28 10.21 -3.20 5.28
C GLU A 28 11.35 -2.17 5.33
N SER A 29 11.97 -1.94 6.50
CA SER A 29 13.14 -1.05 6.64
C SER A 29 14.36 -1.49 5.82
N LYS A 30 14.37 -2.72 5.30
CA LYS A 30 15.39 -3.23 4.39
C LYS A 30 15.03 -3.07 2.92
N SER A 31 13.81 -2.63 2.60
CA SER A 31 13.27 -2.52 1.25
C SER A 31 13.27 -1.06 0.77
N GLU A 32 13.60 -0.87 -0.51
CA GLU A 32 13.49 0.45 -1.16
C GLU A 32 12.16 0.62 -1.92
N HIS A 33 11.27 -0.38 -1.87
CA HIS A 33 10.01 -0.34 -2.59
C HIS A 33 9.12 0.82 -2.09
N PRO A 34 8.37 1.52 -2.97
CA PRO A 34 7.48 2.62 -2.55
C PRO A 34 6.46 2.23 -1.47
N LEU A 35 5.91 1.01 -1.52
CA LEU A 35 4.99 0.51 -0.49
C LEU A 35 5.68 0.29 0.86
N ALA A 36 6.95 -0.15 0.88
CA ALA A 36 7.76 -0.24 2.09
C ALA A 36 7.92 1.12 2.76
N LYS A 37 8.21 2.15 1.96
CA LYS A 37 8.32 3.54 2.48
C LYS A 37 7.03 4.02 3.13
N ALA A 38 5.87 3.61 2.62
CA ALA A 38 4.58 3.92 3.23
C ALA A 38 4.43 3.28 4.62
N VAL A 39 4.80 2.00 4.76
CA VAL A 39 4.77 1.30 6.05
C VAL A 39 5.75 1.94 7.04
N ILE A 40 6.97 2.23 6.60
CA ILE A 40 8.01 2.89 7.42
C ILE A 40 7.50 4.24 7.92
N ALA A 41 7.04 5.11 7.02
CA ALA A 41 6.52 6.43 7.37
C ALA A 41 5.32 6.37 8.32
N GLY A 42 4.44 5.38 8.14
CA GLY A 42 3.29 5.17 9.03
C GLY A 42 3.70 4.87 10.47
N VAL A 43 4.74 4.06 10.67
CA VAL A 43 5.27 3.75 12.00
C VAL A 43 6.09 4.92 12.56
N GLU A 44 6.88 5.60 11.74
CA GLU A 44 7.70 6.75 12.14
C GLU A 44 6.87 7.94 12.61
N ASN A 45 5.65 8.08 12.11
CA ASN A 45 4.71 9.12 12.57
C ASN A 45 4.16 8.87 13.98
N GLU A 46 4.31 7.66 14.53
CA GLU A 46 3.92 7.28 15.89
C GLU A 46 5.18 7.10 16.77
N GLU A 47 5.66 8.14 17.42
CA GLU A 47 6.94 8.16 18.17
C GLU A 47 7.09 6.99 19.16
N SER A 48 6.02 6.68 19.91
CA SER A 48 6.02 5.57 20.88
C SER A 48 6.12 4.22 20.19
N LEU A 49 5.48 4.06 19.04
CA LEU A 49 5.51 2.84 18.24
C LEU A 49 6.89 2.64 17.61
N LEU A 50 7.47 3.70 17.05
CA LEU A 50 8.82 3.69 16.50
C LEU A 50 9.87 3.29 17.54
N ALA A 51 9.77 3.84 18.75
CA ALA A 51 10.68 3.48 19.84
C ALA A 51 10.62 1.98 20.16
N LYS A 52 9.40 1.42 20.26
CA LYS A 52 9.19 -0.02 20.47
C LYS A 52 9.68 -0.86 19.29
N ALA A 53 9.41 -0.43 18.05
CA ALA A 53 9.85 -1.14 16.84
C ALA A 53 11.38 -1.26 16.77
N LYS A 54 12.11 -0.20 17.11
CA LYS A 54 13.58 -0.20 17.15
C LYS A 54 14.15 -1.16 18.19
N LEU A 55 13.43 -1.44 19.27
CA LEU A 55 13.85 -2.42 20.28
C LEU A 55 13.79 -3.87 19.80
N LEU A 56 13.05 -4.17 18.73
CA LEU A 56 13.01 -5.51 18.14
C LEU A 56 14.35 -5.90 17.49
N GLY A 57 15.22 -4.95 17.22
CA GLY A 57 16.49 -5.16 16.53
C GLY A 57 16.38 -5.06 15.02
N THR A 58 17.43 -5.53 14.34
CA THR A 58 17.56 -5.44 12.89
C THR A 58 17.29 -6.81 12.25
N VAL A 59 16.59 -6.80 11.11
CA VAL A 59 16.38 -8.01 10.31
C VAL A 59 17.71 -8.44 9.67
N GLU A 60 18.07 -9.70 9.89
CA GLU A 60 19.22 -10.39 9.34
C GLU A 60 18.79 -11.29 8.17
N ASP A 61 19.73 -11.79 7.38
CA ASP A 61 19.50 -12.71 6.26
C ASP A 61 18.38 -12.23 5.30
N PHE A 62 18.30 -10.90 5.11
CA PHE A 62 17.27 -10.29 4.28
C PHE A 62 17.41 -10.70 2.81
N SER A 63 16.30 -11.09 2.23
CA SER A 63 16.18 -11.35 0.80
C SER A 63 14.87 -10.80 0.25
N ALA A 64 14.94 -10.22 -0.95
CA ALA A 64 13.76 -9.80 -1.71
C ALA A 64 13.49 -10.84 -2.80
N VAL A 65 12.24 -11.33 -2.86
CA VAL A 65 11.75 -12.21 -3.93
C VAL A 65 11.00 -11.34 -4.93
N PRO A 66 11.58 -11.10 -6.12
CA PRO A 66 11.00 -10.18 -7.10
C PRO A 66 9.54 -10.48 -7.41
N GLY A 67 8.67 -9.46 -7.33
CA GLY A 67 7.24 -9.56 -7.60
C GLY A 67 6.43 -10.34 -6.56
N SER A 68 7.04 -10.83 -5.48
CA SER A 68 6.37 -11.69 -4.51
C SER A 68 6.44 -11.14 -3.08
N GLY A 69 7.64 -10.90 -2.55
CA GLY A 69 7.75 -10.44 -1.17
C GLY A 69 9.19 -10.39 -0.64
N LEU A 70 9.29 -10.29 0.66
CA LEU A 70 10.49 -10.13 1.46
C LEU A 70 10.59 -11.25 2.48
N ALA A 71 11.80 -11.73 2.73
CA ALA A 71 12.09 -12.70 3.78
C ALA A 71 13.31 -12.26 4.58
N GLY A 72 13.35 -12.63 5.85
CA GLY A 72 14.50 -12.38 6.73
C GLY A 72 14.34 -13.04 8.08
N SER A 73 15.25 -12.76 9.00
CA SER A 73 15.23 -13.25 10.37
C SER A 73 15.25 -12.07 11.34
N LEU A 74 14.35 -12.08 12.30
CA LEU A 74 14.26 -11.09 13.37
C LEU A 74 14.41 -11.81 14.72
N GLY A 75 15.53 -11.57 15.41
CA GLY A 75 15.83 -12.26 16.66
C GLY A 75 15.88 -13.79 16.51
N GLY A 76 16.37 -14.30 15.39
CA GLY A 76 16.44 -15.73 15.08
C GLY A 76 15.12 -16.36 14.61
N THR A 77 14.05 -15.58 14.45
CA THR A 77 12.77 -16.06 13.94
C THR A 77 12.52 -15.53 12.54
N GLY A 78 12.08 -16.41 11.62
CA GLY A 78 11.75 -16.01 10.24
C GLY A 78 10.62 -14.99 10.20
N ILE A 79 10.83 -13.91 9.47
CA ILE A 79 9.83 -12.86 9.24
C ILE A 79 9.65 -12.62 7.74
N TYR A 80 8.43 -12.38 7.32
CA TYR A 80 8.03 -12.33 5.92
C TYR A 80 7.03 -11.22 5.66
N GLY A 81 7.14 -10.58 4.50
CA GLY A 81 6.19 -9.59 4.03
C GLY A 81 5.99 -9.74 2.53
N GLY A 82 4.77 -9.59 2.01
CA GLY A 82 4.55 -9.70 0.58
C GLY A 82 3.09 -9.86 0.17
N ASN A 83 2.87 -10.41 -1.03
CA ASN A 83 1.53 -10.72 -1.52
C ASN A 83 0.96 -12.00 -0.88
N ALA A 84 -0.35 -12.22 -1.06
CA ALA A 84 -1.05 -13.39 -0.48
C ALA A 84 -0.41 -14.72 -0.88
N GLY A 85 -0.07 -14.90 -2.15
CA GLY A 85 0.52 -16.14 -2.65
C GLY A 85 1.92 -16.43 -2.07
N PHE A 86 2.72 -15.39 -1.84
CA PHE A 86 4.00 -15.53 -1.16
C PHE A 86 3.82 -15.99 0.30
N ILE A 87 2.92 -15.37 1.03
CA ILE A 87 2.65 -15.74 2.43
C ILE A 87 2.00 -17.11 2.54
N GLU A 88 1.13 -17.50 1.60
CA GLU A 88 0.58 -18.85 1.53
C GLU A 88 1.69 -19.91 1.39
N ASN A 89 2.68 -19.67 0.54
CA ASN A 89 3.83 -20.56 0.39
C ASN A 89 4.69 -20.64 1.66
N VAL A 90 4.83 -19.53 2.40
CA VAL A 90 5.59 -19.46 3.66
C VAL A 90 4.87 -20.21 4.78
N LEU A 91 3.58 -19.98 4.94
CA LEU A 91 2.78 -20.61 6.01
C LEU A 91 2.61 -22.11 5.76
N GLY A 92 2.79 -22.56 4.50
CA GLY A 92 2.66 -23.95 4.11
C GLY A 92 1.22 -24.46 4.20
N LYS A 93 1.06 -25.77 3.94
CA LYS A 93 -0.24 -26.45 4.11
C LYS A 93 -0.41 -27.02 5.52
N GLU A 94 0.49 -26.69 6.43
CA GLU A 94 0.54 -27.25 7.76
C GLU A 94 -0.21 -26.36 8.75
N GLY A 95 -1.37 -26.84 9.17
CA GLY A 95 -2.14 -26.29 10.27
C GLY A 95 -3.36 -25.50 9.85
N GLU A 96 -4.56 -26.05 10.10
CA GLU A 96 -5.85 -25.39 9.84
C GLU A 96 -5.95 -23.93 10.37
N PRO A 97 -5.40 -23.56 11.55
CA PRO A 97 -5.53 -22.19 12.04
C PRO A 97 -4.85 -21.13 11.17
N ALA A 98 -3.65 -21.41 10.65
CA ALA A 98 -2.92 -20.46 9.82
C ALA A 98 -3.58 -20.29 8.45
N VAL A 99 -4.07 -21.37 7.85
CA VAL A 99 -4.80 -21.36 6.58
C VAL A 99 -6.13 -20.61 6.72
N ASN A 100 -6.88 -20.84 7.81
CA ASN A 100 -8.13 -20.11 8.04
C ASN A 100 -7.89 -18.62 8.24
N ALA A 101 -6.88 -18.24 9.02
CA ALA A 101 -6.50 -16.83 9.20
C ALA A 101 -6.12 -16.17 7.89
N LEU A 102 -5.37 -16.86 7.03
CA LEU A 102 -4.99 -16.36 5.69
C LEU A 102 -6.22 -16.20 4.79
N ASN A 103 -7.13 -17.16 4.77
CA ASN A 103 -8.36 -17.09 3.96
C ASN A 103 -9.25 -15.90 4.38
N GLU A 104 -9.35 -15.63 5.68
CA GLU A 104 -10.06 -14.44 6.18
C GLU A 104 -9.35 -13.15 5.75
N ALA A 105 -8.02 -13.09 5.89
CA ALA A 105 -7.23 -11.94 5.48
C ALA A 105 -7.33 -11.68 3.97
N VAL A 106 -7.37 -12.72 3.13
CA VAL A 106 -7.56 -12.59 1.67
C VAL A 106 -8.91 -11.94 1.35
N LYS A 107 -9.99 -12.35 2.00
CA LYS A 107 -11.31 -11.70 1.80
C LYS A 107 -11.29 -10.21 2.16
N VAL A 108 -10.61 -9.85 3.25
CA VAL A 108 -10.43 -8.45 3.63
C VAL A 108 -9.57 -7.71 2.61
N ALA A 109 -8.49 -8.32 2.12
CA ALA A 109 -7.64 -7.75 1.09
C ALA A 109 -8.38 -7.53 -0.23
N ASP A 110 -9.30 -8.43 -0.59
CA ASP A 110 -10.17 -8.25 -1.78
C ASP A 110 -11.03 -7.00 -1.64
N SER A 111 -11.62 -6.76 -0.45
CA SER A 111 -12.39 -5.54 -0.21
C SER A 111 -11.52 -4.27 -0.29
N PHE A 112 -10.29 -4.31 0.22
CA PHE A 112 -9.34 -3.21 0.05
C PHE A 112 -8.97 -2.96 -1.41
N SER A 113 -8.80 -4.03 -2.18
CA SER A 113 -8.53 -3.91 -3.63
C SER A 113 -9.69 -3.27 -4.38
N GLU A 114 -10.93 -3.52 -3.96
CA GLU A 114 -12.12 -2.84 -4.51
C GLU A 114 -12.13 -1.34 -4.23
N GLU A 115 -11.52 -0.92 -3.14
CA GLU A 115 -11.33 0.49 -2.77
C GLU A 115 -10.07 1.12 -3.41
N GLY A 116 -9.35 0.39 -4.26
CA GLY A 116 -8.11 0.88 -4.88
C GLY A 116 -6.89 0.85 -3.96
N LYS A 117 -6.92 0.09 -2.89
CA LYS A 117 -5.81 -0.09 -1.95
C LYS A 117 -5.01 -1.35 -2.28
N THR A 118 -3.74 -1.36 -1.92
CA THR A 118 -2.87 -2.53 -2.02
C THR A 118 -2.68 -3.14 -0.64
N ALA A 119 -3.01 -4.41 -0.47
CA ALA A 119 -2.81 -5.16 0.76
C ALA A 119 -1.44 -5.83 0.77
N LEU A 120 -0.66 -5.58 1.82
CA LEU A 120 0.59 -6.26 2.14
C LEU A 120 0.35 -7.22 3.28
N PHE A 121 0.71 -8.49 3.09
CA PHE A 121 0.57 -9.56 4.06
C PHE A 121 1.87 -9.75 4.83
N PHE A 122 1.78 -10.00 6.14
CA PHE A 122 2.93 -10.22 7.00
C PHE A 122 2.77 -11.51 7.79
N ALA A 123 3.85 -12.27 7.93
CA ALA A 123 3.91 -13.49 8.70
C ALA A 123 5.20 -13.59 9.50
N GLU A 124 5.16 -14.32 10.59
CA GLU A 124 6.31 -14.68 11.41
C GLU A 124 6.30 -16.19 11.65
N LYS A 125 7.38 -16.88 11.27
CA LYS A 125 7.47 -18.32 11.34
C LYS A 125 6.31 -18.97 10.56
N ASP A 126 5.40 -19.63 11.27
CA ASP A 126 4.23 -20.36 10.78
C ASP A 126 2.90 -19.64 11.09
N ARG A 127 2.96 -18.36 11.49
CA ARG A 127 1.82 -17.57 11.95
C ARG A 127 1.60 -16.36 11.06
N LEU A 128 0.37 -16.15 10.59
CA LEU A 128 -0.03 -14.89 10.00
C LEU A 128 -0.04 -13.79 11.06
N LEU A 129 0.60 -12.66 10.78
CA LEU A 129 0.53 -11.46 11.61
C LEU A 129 -0.66 -10.57 11.23
N GLY A 130 -1.00 -10.53 9.96
CA GLY A 130 -2.10 -9.74 9.43
C GLY A 130 -1.77 -9.07 8.11
N ILE A 131 -2.57 -8.07 7.75
CA ILE A 131 -2.39 -7.26 6.54
C ILE A 131 -2.37 -5.78 6.86
N ILE A 132 -1.60 -5.03 6.05
CA ILE A 132 -1.57 -3.58 6.06
C ILE A 132 -1.97 -3.11 4.67
N ALA A 133 -3.02 -2.29 4.57
CA ALA A 133 -3.43 -1.69 3.32
C ALA A 133 -2.72 -0.36 3.12
N VAL A 134 -2.23 -0.17 1.91
CA VAL A 134 -1.52 1.05 1.47
C VAL A 134 -2.20 1.57 0.21
N ALA A 135 -2.41 2.87 0.14
CA ALA A 135 -2.93 3.53 -1.06
C ALA A 135 -2.28 4.89 -1.27
N ASP A 136 -2.32 5.36 -2.51
CA ASP A 136 -2.07 6.76 -2.81
C ASP A 136 -3.21 7.60 -2.22
N VAL A 137 -2.90 8.37 -1.20
CA VAL A 137 -3.88 9.27 -0.58
C VAL A 137 -3.83 10.59 -1.32
N ILE A 138 -5.00 11.03 -1.77
CA ILE A 138 -5.17 12.40 -2.28
C ILE A 138 -4.81 13.33 -1.13
N LYS A 139 -3.91 14.28 -1.38
CA LYS A 139 -3.60 15.31 -0.38
C LYS A 139 -4.89 15.98 0.06
N THR A 140 -5.06 16.20 1.34
CA THR A 140 -6.28 16.76 1.94
C THR A 140 -6.69 18.11 1.34
N ASP A 141 -5.74 18.86 0.82
CA ASP A 141 -5.91 20.14 0.13
C ASP A 141 -6.27 19.98 -1.38
N SER A 142 -6.07 18.81 -1.97
CA SER A 142 -6.34 18.59 -3.40
C SER A 142 -7.80 18.76 -3.80
N PRO A 143 -8.80 18.18 -3.09
CA PRO A 143 -10.20 18.39 -3.43
C PRO A 143 -10.63 19.86 -3.33
N GLU A 144 -10.10 20.59 -2.34
CA GLU A 144 -10.38 22.02 -2.20
C GLU A 144 -9.74 22.84 -3.33
N ALA A 145 -8.49 22.57 -3.69
CA ALA A 145 -7.82 23.22 -4.81
C ALA A 145 -8.54 22.93 -6.15
N ILE A 146 -8.99 21.68 -6.36
CA ILE A 146 -9.76 21.29 -7.54
C ILE A 146 -11.07 22.04 -7.59
N ARG A 147 -11.79 22.15 -6.46
CA ARG A 147 -13.03 22.91 -6.36
C ARG A 147 -12.82 24.38 -6.72
N GLN A 148 -11.75 24.99 -6.25
CA GLN A 148 -11.41 26.38 -6.57
C GLN A 148 -11.14 26.55 -8.07
N LEU A 149 -10.37 25.67 -8.69
CA LEU A 149 -10.10 25.68 -10.13
C LEU A 149 -11.40 25.55 -10.94
N LYS A 150 -12.29 24.64 -10.54
CA LYS A 150 -13.61 24.47 -11.18
C LYS A 150 -14.48 25.72 -11.05
N ASN A 151 -14.46 26.37 -9.89
CA ASN A 151 -15.18 27.64 -9.67
C ASN A 151 -14.66 28.78 -10.56
N MET A 152 -13.37 28.69 -10.97
CA MET A 152 -12.77 29.61 -11.94
C MET A 152 -13.07 29.23 -13.40
N GLY A 153 -13.89 28.21 -13.65
CA GLY A 153 -14.23 27.72 -14.98
C GLY A 153 -13.14 26.83 -15.61
N ILE A 154 -12.17 26.38 -14.82
CA ILE A 154 -11.09 25.52 -15.32
C ILE A 154 -11.55 24.06 -15.29
N HIS A 155 -11.46 23.37 -16.44
CA HIS A 155 -11.73 21.95 -16.55
C HIS A 155 -10.53 21.13 -16.03
N VAL A 156 -10.77 20.34 -14.98
CA VAL A 156 -9.69 19.61 -14.29
C VAL A 156 -9.69 18.14 -14.72
N VAL A 157 -8.58 17.70 -15.28
CA VAL A 157 -8.40 16.32 -15.79
C VAL A 157 -7.34 15.61 -14.97
N MET A 158 -7.66 14.40 -14.50
CA MET A 158 -6.69 13.49 -13.88
C MET A 158 -6.12 12.53 -14.91
N LEU A 159 -4.79 12.50 -15.04
CA LEU A 159 -4.06 11.61 -15.93
C LEU A 159 -3.20 10.65 -15.09
N THR A 160 -3.48 9.34 -15.18
CA THR A 160 -2.80 8.33 -14.35
C THR A 160 -2.45 7.07 -15.13
N GLY A 161 -1.39 6.37 -14.70
CA GLY A 161 -1.03 5.04 -15.18
C GLY A 161 -1.81 3.90 -14.51
N ASP A 162 -2.61 4.22 -13.49
CA ASP A 162 -3.40 3.22 -12.76
C ASP A 162 -4.49 2.60 -13.64
N ASN A 163 -5.00 1.43 -13.23
CA ASN A 163 -6.14 0.83 -13.89
C ASN A 163 -7.40 1.70 -13.77
N GLU A 164 -8.34 1.50 -14.69
CA GLU A 164 -9.54 2.35 -14.81
C GLU A 164 -10.39 2.40 -13.53
N LYS A 165 -10.52 1.27 -12.81
CA LYS A 165 -11.33 1.19 -11.58
C LYS A 165 -10.73 2.06 -10.47
N THR A 166 -9.42 1.92 -10.22
CA THR A 166 -8.67 2.72 -9.24
C THR A 166 -8.71 4.20 -9.60
N ALA A 167 -8.42 4.51 -10.87
CA ALA A 167 -8.41 5.89 -11.36
C ALA A 167 -9.76 6.59 -11.21
N ARG A 168 -10.88 5.91 -11.50
CA ARG A 168 -12.23 6.45 -11.33
C ARG A 168 -12.54 6.72 -9.85
N THR A 169 -12.19 5.80 -8.95
CA THR A 169 -12.38 5.97 -7.51
C THR A 169 -11.64 7.20 -7.00
N ILE A 170 -10.37 7.33 -7.34
CA ILE A 170 -9.52 8.47 -6.94
C ILE A 170 -10.03 9.77 -7.57
N GLY A 171 -10.40 9.77 -8.85
CA GLY A 171 -10.92 10.94 -9.55
C GLY A 171 -12.23 11.45 -8.97
N THR A 172 -13.12 10.54 -8.57
CA THR A 172 -14.37 10.90 -7.90
C THR A 172 -14.12 11.51 -6.53
N GLN A 173 -13.22 10.93 -5.73
CA GLN A 173 -12.84 11.48 -4.42
C GLN A 173 -12.16 12.84 -4.54
N ALA A 174 -11.33 13.05 -5.57
CA ALA A 174 -10.68 14.31 -5.84
C ALA A 174 -11.64 15.38 -6.40
N GLY A 175 -12.74 14.97 -7.01
CA GLY A 175 -13.73 15.87 -7.62
C GLY A 175 -13.31 16.41 -8.99
N VAL A 176 -12.43 15.72 -9.74
CA VAL A 176 -12.03 16.13 -11.10
C VAL A 176 -13.17 15.98 -12.10
N ASP A 177 -13.09 16.67 -13.23
CA ASP A 177 -14.12 16.60 -14.27
C ASP A 177 -13.95 15.40 -15.20
N GLU A 178 -12.69 14.97 -15.41
CA GLU A 178 -12.36 13.88 -16.33
C GLU A 178 -11.21 13.04 -15.78
N VAL A 179 -11.25 11.72 -16.03
CA VAL A 179 -10.21 10.78 -15.64
C VAL A 179 -9.72 10.05 -16.88
N ILE A 180 -8.42 10.07 -17.13
CA ILE A 180 -7.74 9.29 -18.18
C ILE A 180 -6.80 8.32 -17.49
N ALA A 181 -7.18 7.04 -17.51
CA ALA A 181 -6.49 5.94 -16.85
C ALA A 181 -5.59 5.15 -17.80
N GLY A 182 -4.69 4.34 -17.25
CA GLY A 182 -3.86 3.40 -18.03
C GLY A 182 -2.84 4.06 -18.94
N VAL A 183 -2.48 5.32 -18.70
CA VAL A 183 -1.56 6.08 -19.58
C VAL A 183 -0.12 5.73 -19.23
N LEU A 184 0.62 5.20 -20.19
CA LEU A 184 2.04 4.90 -20.04
C LEU A 184 2.86 6.18 -19.84
N PRO A 185 4.03 6.10 -19.17
CA PRO A 185 4.88 7.27 -18.93
C PRO A 185 5.19 8.10 -20.19
N ASP A 186 5.47 7.42 -21.30
CA ASP A 186 5.81 8.05 -22.58
C ASP A 186 4.58 8.71 -23.25
N GLU A 187 3.37 8.22 -22.98
CA GLU A 187 2.12 8.75 -23.54
C GLU A 187 1.59 9.97 -22.76
N LYS A 188 2.05 10.16 -21.51
CA LYS A 188 1.60 11.30 -20.69
C LYS A 188 1.90 12.65 -21.33
N ALA A 189 3.07 12.80 -21.95
CA ALA A 189 3.46 14.03 -22.64
C ALA A 189 2.57 14.31 -23.86
N GLU A 190 2.23 13.28 -24.63
CA GLU A 190 1.34 13.37 -25.79
C GLU A 190 -0.10 13.71 -25.38
N ALA A 191 -0.61 13.06 -24.33
CA ALA A 191 -1.93 13.35 -23.78
C ALA A 191 -2.06 14.82 -23.35
N VAL A 192 -1.06 15.37 -22.63
CA VAL A 192 -1.00 16.80 -22.28
C VAL A 192 -0.95 17.67 -23.53
N GLY A 193 -0.18 17.28 -24.56
CA GLY A 193 -0.09 18.00 -25.83
C GLY A 193 -1.45 18.14 -26.53
N ARG A 194 -2.29 17.10 -26.50
CA ARG A 194 -3.66 17.13 -27.07
C ARG A 194 -4.57 18.15 -26.37
N PHE A 195 -4.43 18.31 -25.05
CA PHE A 195 -5.18 19.34 -24.30
C PHE A 195 -4.68 20.75 -24.62
N LYS A 196 -3.36 20.95 -24.74
CA LYS A 196 -2.76 22.23 -25.13
C LYS A 196 -3.26 22.72 -26.51
N SER A 197 -3.31 21.82 -27.50
CA SER A 197 -3.79 22.14 -28.84
C SER A 197 -5.26 22.58 -28.91
N ARG A 198 -6.05 22.22 -27.87
CA ARG A 198 -7.45 22.61 -27.71
C ARG A 198 -7.66 23.87 -26.88
N GLY A 199 -6.58 24.58 -26.54
CA GLY A 199 -6.62 25.79 -25.71
C GLY A 199 -7.09 25.56 -24.26
N LYS A 200 -6.91 24.34 -23.73
CA LYS A 200 -7.43 23.91 -22.42
C LYS A 200 -6.34 23.69 -21.36
N VAL A 201 -5.15 24.21 -21.55
CA VAL A 201 -4.04 24.13 -20.57
C VAL A 201 -3.39 25.50 -20.42
#